data_06b4254b2baab229dc7f9e92f28217f7
#
_entry.id   06b4254b2baab229dc7f9e92f28217f7
#
_cell.length_a   1.000
_cell.length_b   1.000
_cell.length_c   1.000
_cell.angle_alpha   90.00
_cell.angle_beta   90.00
_cell.angle_gamma   90.00
#
_symmetry.space_group_name_H-M   'P 1'
#
loop_
_entity.id
_entity.type
_entity.pdbx_description
1 polymer ?
#
loop_
_entity_poly.entity_id
_entity_poly.type
_entity_poly.pdbx_seq_one_letter_code
_entity_poly.pdbx_strand_id
1 'polypeptide(L)'
;MIPLDLESEAQPIQESKPEDFQAFKVNFEKGDPRNPKNFSTRYKIWIVFQMSLLAINGALGSSIISPGSAQIAAYTNISSELTSLTVALFVLGWAFGPMIWASISETYGRRLDMLPAVFILGILSVGTAVSKNAAAIFLTRFFGGIFASAPISNVPAALGDIFSPATRGNAMTFVTLCITGGPTIGPIIGSALTYNHHLGWRWTEYIEAIISFSLFTLCVFCLPETYPPVLLKQKAQHLRRDTGDGRYWHPHENEKINIHNIVTKHLARPLRMLFTELIVTMLALYASFTYSLIYLTLELFPIVFEEDRHWSPIISTLPFLSILVGVICAVFFNFANQPRYKRAVKENQGKAVPEARLPPIIIGGIFLSLGLFWFGWTAAPKYPWPSSVVAAGFIAAGFNIVFQQCLNFLVDTYGPFAASSVFANTIFRSVLACAMPIAARPMFEGLGLGPAASVLGGISCLALPIPFLLMKYGAALRSISRLIPAEDT
;
A
#
# COMPACT_ATOMS: atom_id res chain seq x y z
N MET A 1 -1.74 -11.28 -48.93
CA MET A 1 -0.33 -11.45 -48.53
C MET A 1 0.41 -10.17 -48.89
N ILE A 2 0.52 -9.25 -47.93
CA ILE A 2 1.32 -8.02 -48.05
C ILE A 2 2.16 -7.99 -46.78
N PRO A 3 3.50 -8.01 -46.88
CA PRO A 3 4.35 -7.89 -45.71
C PRO A 3 4.35 -6.41 -45.26
N LEU A 4 3.95 -6.17 -44.03
CA LEU A 4 4.18 -4.92 -43.36
C LEU A 4 5.62 -4.91 -42.83
N ASP A 5 6.47 -4.23 -43.55
CA ASP A 5 7.80 -3.85 -43.08
C ASP A 5 7.65 -2.96 -41.86
N LEU A 6 8.10 -3.46 -40.72
CA LEU A 6 8.29 -2.68 -39.50
C LEU A 6 9.51 -1.80 -39.71
N GLU A 7 9.27 -0.56 -40.05
CA GLU A 7 10.27 0.50 -39.99
C GLU A 7 10.92 0.50 -38.63
N SER A 8 12.21 0.34 -38.61
CA SER A 8 13.08 0.50 -37.48
C SER A 8 12.87 1.91 -36.92
N GLU A 9 12.24 2.02 -35.75
CA GLU A 9 12.27 3.28 -34.99
C GLU A 9 13.73 3.68 -34.76
N ALA A 10 14.15 4.68 -35.49
CA ALA A 10 15.43 5.35 -35.28
C ALA A 10 15.44 5.85 -33.83
N GLN A 11 16.31 5.28 -33.00
CA GLN A 11 16.64 5.86 -31.70
C GLN A 11 17.07 7.30 -31.95
N PRO A 12 16.55 8.27 -31.17
CA PRO A 12 17.05 9.64 -31.29
C PRO A 12 18.56 9.61 -31.07
N ILE A 13 19.30 10.07 -32.05
CA ILE A 13 20.75 10.22 -32.02
C ILE A 13 21.06 10.98 -30.72
N GLN A 14 21.62 10.30 -29.73
CA GLN A 14 22.25 10.94 -28.59
C GLN A 14 23.45 11.70 -29.17
N GLU A 15 23.27 12.99 -29.47
CA GLU A 15 24.40 13.88 -29.73
C GLU A 15 25.39 13.68 -28.58
N SER A 16 26.55 13.14 -28.86
CA SER A 16 27.63 12.97 -27.93
C SER A 16 28.02 14.39 -27.45
N LYS A 17 27.55 14.74 -26.25
CA LYS A 17 27.97 15.98 -25.63
C LYS A 17 29.48 15.93 -25.47
N PRO A 18 30.24 17.01 -25.83
CA PRO A 18 31.68 17.04 -25.72
C PRO A 18 32.16 16.58 -24.34
N GLU A 19 33.32 15.94 -24.24
CA GLU A 19 33.89 15.44 -22.97
C GLU A 19 33.93 16.50 -21.88
N ASP A 20 34.14 17.76 -22.23
CA ASP A 20 34.04 18.94 -21.35
C ASP A 20 32.67 19.06 -20.64
N PHE A 21 31.59 18.64 -21.28
CA PHE A 21 30.25 18.74 -20.68
C PHE A 21 30.03 17.69 -19.58
N GLN A 22 30.70 16.53 -19.64
CA GLN A 22 30.65 15.51 -18.62
C GLN A 22 31.35 15.94 -17.31
N ALA A 23 32.40 16.77 -17.41
CA ALA A 23 33.12 17.29 -16.26
C ALA A 23 32.26 18.22 -15.38
N PHE A 24 31.24 18.87 -15.94
CA PHE A 24 30.34 19.78 -15.22
C PHE A 24 29.04 19.12 -14.74
N LYS A 25 28.92 17.78 -14.90
CA LYS A 25 27.80 17.04 -14.37
C LYS A 25 27.87 17.00 -12.84
N VAL A 26 26.83 17.56 -12.19
CA VAL A 26 26.78 17.66 -10.73
C VAL A 26 26.41 16.30 -10.12
N ASN A 27 27.21 15.87 -9.15
CA ASN A 27 27.00 14.68 -8.35
C ASN A 27 27.18 15.02 -6.85
N PHE A 28 26.75 14.10 -5.98
CA PHE A 28 27.09 14.20 -4.55
C PHE A 28 28.55 13.80 -4.33
N GLU A 29 29.27 14.65 -3.63
CA GLU A 29 30.60 14.32 -3.13
C GLU A 29 30.52 13.31 -1.96
N LYS A 30 31.64 12.65 -1.69
CA LYS A 30 31.72 11.73 -0.56
C LYS A 30 31.51 12.51 0.75
N GLY A 31 30.42 12.17 1.50
CA GLY A 31 30.09 12.87 2.75
C GLY A 31 29.25 14.15 2.57
N ASP A 32 28.78 14.47 1.36
CA ASP A 32 27.92 15.65 1.11
C ASP A 32 26.69 15.64 2.07
N PRO A 33 26.51 16.70 2.89
CA PRO A 33 25.40 16.77 3.85
C PRO A 33 24.02 16.89 3.17
N ARG A 34 23.97 17.28 1.89
CA ARG A 34 22.72 17.35 1.10
C ARG A 34 22.29 15.98 0.60
N ASN A 35 23.14 14.96 0.65
CA ASN A 35 22.78 13.60 0.27
C ASN A 35 21.93 12.97 1.37
N PRO A 36 20.66 12.57 1.12
CA PRO A 36 19.78 11.96 2.13
C PRO A 36 20.37 10.73 2.82
N LYS A 37 21.22 9.98 2.13
CA LYS A 37 21.95 8.83 2.71
C LYS A 37 22.91 9.21 3.82
N ASN A 38 23.39 10.46 3.84
CA ASN A 38 24.34 10.97 4.85
C ASN A 38 23.66 11.67 6.03
N PHE A 39 22.33 11.79 6.05
CA PHE A 39 21.60 12.39 7.16
C PHE A 39 21.88 11.64 8.46
N SER A 40 21.89 12.36 9.58
CA SER A 40 22.05 11.76 10.91
C SER A 40 20.90 10.79 11.20
N THR A 41 21.17 9.73 11.97
CA THR A 41 20.18 8.70 12.30
C THR A 41 18.93 9.30 12.96
N ARG A 42 19.08 10.28 13.85
CA ARG A 42 17.96 10.96 14.52
C ARG A 42 17.08 11.70 13.50
N TYR A 43 17.70 12.38 12.53
CA TYR A 43 16.97 13.10 11.50
C TYR A 43 16.27 12.15 10.52
N LYS A 44 16.89 11.04 10.16
CA LYS A 44 16.25 9.97 9.37
C LYS A 44 15.01 9.41 10.08
N ILE A 45 15.10 9.12 11.38
CA ILE A 45 13.96 8.62 12.17
C ILE A 45 12.83 9.67 12.17
N TRP A 46 13.15 10.95 12.33
CA TRP A 46 12.17 12.03 12.29
C TRP A 46 11.45 12.13 10.92
N ILE A 47 12.19 12.00 9.82
CA ILE A 47 11.61 11.97 8.46
C ILE A 47 10.68 10.76 8.30
N VAL A 48 11.14 9.57 8.70
CA VAL A 48 10.33 8.33 8.65
C VAL A 48 9.05 8.47 9.45
N PHE A 49 9.14 9.05 10.65
CA PHE A 49 7.97 9.29 11.48
C PHE A 49 6.93 10.18 10.78
N GLN A 50 7.34 11.32 10.20
CA GLN A 50 6.45 12.19 9.45
C GLN A 50 5.82 11.48 8.24
N MET A 51 6.63 10.80 7.43
CA MET A 51 6.14 10.03 6.29
C MET A 51 5.16 8.92 6.70
N SER A 52 5.41 8.28 7.83
CA SER A 52 4.51 7.27 8.38
C SER A 52 3.19 7.87 8.86
N LEU A 53 3.21 9.08 9.44
CA LEU A 53 1.98 9.80 9.79
C LEU A 53 1.15 10.16 8.55
N LEU A 54 1.79 10.56 7.44
CA LEU A 54 1.10 10.80 6.18
C LEU A 54 0.47 9.51 5.64
N ALA A 55 1.19 8.39 5.72
CA ALA A 55 0.71 7.10 5.21
C ALA A 55 -0.43 6.52 6.08
N ILE A 56 -0.33 6.61 7.42
CA ILE A 56 -1.41 6.15 8.31
C ILE A 56 -2.67 7.01 8.16
N ASN A 57 -2.54 8.32 7.93
CA ASN A 57 -3.66 9.20 7.67
C ASN A 57 -4.46 8.75 6.44
N GLY A 58 -3.79 8.53 5.30
CA GLY A 58 -4.45 8.03 4.11
C GLY A 58 -5.09 6.65 4.30
N ALA A 59 -4.46 5.78 5.11
CA ALA A 59 -5.00 4.46 5.42
C ALA A 59 -6.19 4.51 6.39
N LEU A 60 -6.15 5.39 7.39
CA LEU A 60 -7.23 5.66 8.34
C LEU A 60 -8.50 6.15 7.63
N GLY A 61 -8.33 7.10 6.70
CA GLY A 61 -9.41 7.66 5.90
C GLY A 61 -10.21 6.61 5.14
N SER A 62 -9.62 5.45 4.80
CA SER A 62 -10.35 4.39 4.11
C SER A 62 -11.49 3.78 4.94
N SER A 63 -11.34 3.71 6.26
CA SER A 63 -12.23 2.92 7.13
C SER A 63 -12.93 3.71 8.25
N ILE A 64 -12.47 4.93 8.56
CA ILE A 64 -13.03 5.72 9.67
C ILE A 64 -14.54 6.01 9.53
N ILE A 65 -15.04 6.05 8.30
CA ILE A 65 -16.47 6.31 8.00
C ILE A 65 -17.34 5.06 8.19
N SER A 66 -16.77 3.85 8.21
CA SER A 66 -17.55 2.60 8.18
C SER A 66 -18.58 2.46 9.33
N PRO A 67 -18.34 2.88 10.59
CA PRO A 67 -19.36 2.81 11.64
C PRO A 67 -20.54 3.75 11.42
N GLY A 68 -20.39 4.74 10.52
CA GLY A 68 -21.44 5.68 10.15
C GLY A 68 -22.42 5.17 9.10
N SER A 69 -22.25 3.94 8.57
CA SER A 69 -23.00 3.40 7.44
C SER A 69 -24.52 3.48 7.65
N ALA A 70 -25.05 3.09 8.81
CA ALA A 70 -26.46 3.15 9.09
C ALA A 70 -27.01 4.60 9.11
N GLN A 71 -26.26 5.56 9.65
CA GLN A 71 -26.63 6.97 9.66
C GLN A 71 -26.58 7.58 8.25
N ILE A 72 -25.62 7.17 7.43
CA ILE A 72 -25.49 7.60 6.03
C ILE A 72 -26.66 7.04 5.20
N ALA A 73 -27.01 5.75 5.37
CA ALA A 73 -28.15 5.12 4.72
C ALA A 73 -29.45 5.89 5.02
N ALA A 74 -29.72 6.16 6.30
CA ALA A 74 -30.90 6.91 6.72
C ALA A 74 -30.90 8.35 6.19
N TYR A 75 -29.74 9.02 6.17
CA TYR A 75 -29.64 10.40 5.71
C TYR A 75 -29.82 10.55 4.19
N THR A 76 -29.29 9.60 3.42
CA THR A 76 -29.29 9.67 1.93
C THR A 76 -30.40 8.85 1.28
N ASN A 77 -31.20 8.14 2.08
CA ASN A 77 -32.28 7.25 1.63
C ASN A 77 -31.79 6.17 0.64
N ILE A 78 -30.62 5.56 0.91
CA ILE A 78 -30.08 4.42 0.15
C ILE A 78 -30.10 3.15 1.00
N SER A 79 -29.96 1.98 0.35
CA SER A 79 -29.87 0.72 1.10
C SER A 79 -28.57 0.63 1.90
N SER A 80 -28.57 -0.15 2.98
CA SER A 80 -27.39 -0.39 3.83
C SER A 80 -26.24 -1.00 3.03
N GLU A 81 -26.53 -1.85 2.04
CA GLU A 81 -25.52 -2.45 1.17
C GLU A 81 -24.79 -1.40 0.31
N LEU A 82 -25.52 -0.38 -0.17
CA LEU A 82 -24.92 0.69 -0.96
C LEU A 82 -24.00 1.59 -0.12
N THR A 83 -24.14 1.62 1.20
CA THR A 83 -23.24 2.42 2.04
C THR A 83 -21.84 1.84 2.12
N SER A 84 -21.65 0.53 1.91
CA SER A 84 -20.32 -0.07 1.83
C SER A 84 -19.47 0.51 0.68
N LEU A 85 -20.13 1.12 -0.34
CA LEU A 85 -19.44 1.87 -1.40
C LEU A 85 -18.65 3.07 -0.87
N THR A 86 -18.98 3.61 0.32
CA THR A 86 -18.20 4.70 0.92
C THR A 86 -16.76 4.27 1.24
N VAL A 87 -16.57 3.04 1.67
CA VAL A 87 -15.26 2.42 1.90
C VAL A 87 -14.69 1.87 0.58
N ALA A 88 -15.51 1.13 -0.16
CA ALA A 88 -15.10 0.43 -1.37
C ALA A 88 -14.53 1.37 -2.43
N LEU A 89 -15.19 2.50 -2.70
CA LEU A 89 -14.74 3.48 -3.70
C LEU A 89 -13.45 4.20 -3.27
N PHE A 90 -13.27 4.46 -1.97
CA PHE A 90 -12.03 5.02 -1.49
C PHE A 90 -10.84 4.07 -1.75
N VAL A 91 -11.02 2.79 -1.45
CA VAL A 91 -10.00 1.78 -1.71
C VAL A 91 -9.79 1.54 -3.21
N LEU A 92 -10.84 1.65 -4.03
CA LEU A 92 -10.73 1.62 -5.48
C LEU A 92 -9.88 2.79 -6.01
N GLY A 93 -9.99 3.97 -5.40
CA GLY A 93 -9.13 5.11 -5.69
C GLY A 93 -7.63 4.80 -5.59
N TRP A 94 -7.25 3.90 -4.68
CA TRP A 94 -5.84 3.46 -4.55
C TRP A 94 -5.34 2.65 -5.75
N ALA A 95 -6.22 2.11 -6.61
CA ALA A 95 -5.80 1.47 -7.84
C ALA A 95 -5.29 2.48 -8.89
N PHE A 96 -5.83 3.69 -8.88
CA PHE A 96 -5.50 4.73 -9.86
C PHE A 96 -4.42 5.70 -9.37
N GLY A 97 -4.39 5.96 -8.07
CA GLY A 97 -3.50 6.98 -7.50
C GLY A 97 -2.02 6.76 -7.79
N PRO A 98 -1.43 5.57 -7.57
CA PRO A 98 0.00 5.35 -7.78
C PRO A 98 0.47 5.61 -9.21
N MET A 99 -0.39 5.47 -10.22
CA MET A 99 -0.07 5.82 -11.61
C MET A 99 0.28 7.30 -11.76
N ILE A 100 -0.49 8.15 -11.09
CA ILE A 100 -0.33 9.60 -11.13
C ILE A 100 0.85 10.00 -10.23
N TRP A 101 0.81 9.54 -8.99
CA TRP A 101 1.73 9.98 -7.95
C TRP A 101 3.15 9.47 -8.13
N ALA A 102 3.36 8.25 -8.66
CA ALA A 102 4.71 7.76 -8.96
C ALA A 102 5.40 8.67 -9.99
N SER A 103 4.69 9.05 -11.06
CA SER A 103 5.24 9.92 -12.10
C SER A 103 5.54 11.33 -11.58
N ILE A 104 4.65 11.90 -10.76
CA ILE A 104 4.86 13.21 -10.14
C ILE A 104 6.07 13.16 -9.20
N SER A 105 6.15 12.11 -8.38
CA SER A 105 7.21 11.89 -7.41
C SER A 105 8.59 11.73 -8.06
N GLU A 106 8.67 11.02 -9.19
CA GLU A 106 9.91 10.85 -9.95
C GLU A 106 10.34 12.12 -10.70
N THR A 107 9.41 13.02 -11.04
CA THR A 107 9.71 14.24 -11.79
C THR A 107 9.97 15.42 -10.86
N TYR A 108 9.14 15.60 -9.84
CA TYR A 108 9.16 16.80 -8.98
C TYR A 108 9.68 16.55 -7.57
N GLY A 109 9.86 15.28 -7.18
CA GLY A 109 10.37 14.88 -5.87
C GLY A 109 9.27 14.41 -4.92
N ARG A 110 9.72 13.81 -3.80
CA ARG A 110 8.83 13.14 -2.82
C ARG A 110 7.97 14.14 -2.06
N ARG A 111 8.52 15.29 -1.71
CA ARG A 111 7.81 16.33 -0.96
C ARG A 111 6.66 16.94 -1.75
N LEU A 112 6.91 17.31 -3.01
CA LEU A 112 5.90 17.94 -3.88
C LEU A 112 4.84 16.96 -4.37
N ASP A 113 5.06 15.68 -4.24
CA ASP A 113 4.07 14.64 -4.47
C ASP A 113 3.10 14.49 -3.27
N MET A 114 3.64 14.27 -2.06
CA MET A 114 2.83 13.90 -0.90
C MET A 114 2.05 15.08 -0.31
N LEU A 115 2.64 16.30 -0.23
CA LEU A 115 2.02 17.39 0.51
C LEU A 115 0.75 17.93 -0.15
N PRO A 116 0.73 18.27 -1.47
CA PRO A 116 -0.51 18.68 -2.11
C PRO A 116 -1.59 17.58 -2.08
N ALA A 117 -1.17 16.32 -2.19
CA ALA A 117 -2.10 15.20 -2.13
C ALA A 117 -2.82 15.12 -0.79
N VAL A 118 -2.10 15.23 0.34
CA VAL A 118 -2.70 15.22 1.67
C VAL A 118 -3.56 16.46 1.92
N PHE A 119 -3.17 17.62 1.40
CA PHE A 119 -4.00 18.82 1.48
C PHE A 119 -5.34 18.67 0.77
N ILE A 120 -5.31 18.15 -0.48
CA ILE A 120 -6.53 17.90 -1.26
C ILE A 120 -7.38 16.79 -0.63
N LEU A 121 -6.76 15.76 -0.04
CA LEU A 121 -7.48 14.76 0.76
C LEU A 121 -8.30 15.44 1.85
N GLY A 122 -7.71 16.36 2.61
CA GLY A 122 -8.43 17.13 3.64
C GLY A 122 -9.62 17.91 3.07
N ILE A 123 -9.46 18.56 1.90
CA ILE A 123 -10.57 19.26 1.21
C ILE A 123 -11.68 18.28 0.82
N LEU A 124 -11.33 17.11 0.28
CA LEU A 124 -12.30 16.10 -0.13
C LEU A 124 -13.02 15.48 1.05
N SER A 125 -12.34 15.31 2.20
CA SER A 125 -12.96 14.85 3.44
C SER A 125 -13.97 15.89 3.96
N VAL A 126 -13.65 17.19 3.93
CA VAL A 126 -14.64 18.24 4.20
C VAL A 126 -15.81 18.15 3.19
N GLY A 127 -15.50 17.95 1.91
CA GLY A 127 -16.51 17.76 0.86
C GLY A 127 -17.44 16.60 1.16
N THR A 128 -16.92 15.47 1.64
CA THR A 128 -17.70 14.31 2.08
C THR A 128 -18.62 14.69 3.28
N ALA A 129 -18.05 15.36 4.29
CA ALA A 129 -18.78 15.74 5.51
C ALA A 129 -19.96 16.67 5.23
N VAL A 130 -19.84 17.63 4.29
CA VAL A 130 -20.91 18.58 3.93
C VAL A 130 -21.84 18.06 2.86
N SER A 131 -21.58 16.89 2.26
CA SER A 131 -22.40 16.32 1.18
C SER A 131 -23.84 16.04 1.64
N LYS A 132 -24.78 16.31 0.73
CA LYS A 132 -26.23 16.15 0.98
C LYS A 132 -26.83 14.92 0.31
N ASN A 133 -26.14 14.30 -0.61
CA ASN A 133 -26.60 13.13 -1.36
C ASN A 133 -25.51 12.06 -1.49
N ALA A 134 -25.91 10.82 -1.75
CA ALA A 134 -25.01 9.69 -1.85
C ALA A 134 -23.99 9.83 -2.98
N ALA A 135 -24.36 10.39 -4.13
CA ALA A 135 -23.47 10.54 -5.27
C ALA A 135 -22.28 11.46 -4.95
N ALA A 136 -22.53 12.58 -4.25
CA ALA A 136 -21.45 13.47 -3.81
C ALA A 136 -20.51 12.78 -2.81
N ILE A 137 -21.06 12.02 -1.84
CA ILE A 137 -20.27 11.22 -0.90
C ILE A 137 -19.40 10.23 -1.67
N PHE A 138 -19.96 9.47 -2.61
CA PHE A 138 -19.24 8.47 -3.38
C PHE A 138 -18.11 9.08 -4.23
N LEU A 139 -18.40 10.21 -4.91
CA LEU A 139 -17.39 10.90 -5.71
C LEU A 139 -16.25 11.45 -4.87
N THR A 140 -16.56 12.12 -3.76
CA THR A 140 -15.52 12.66 -2.87
C THR A 140 -14.70 11.55 -2.22
N ARG A 141 -15.31 10.42 -1.87
CA ARG A 141 -14.60 9.22 -1.36
C ARG A 141 -13.68 8.62 -2.42
N PHE A 142 -14.14 8.45 -3.67
CA PHE A 142 -13.31 7.91 -4.75
C PHE A 142 -12.09 8.79 -5.01
N PHE A 143 -12.30 10.09 -5.21
CA PHE A 143 -11.18 11.01 -5.40
C PHE A 143 -10.32 11.11 -4.14
N GLY A 144 -10.91 11.13 -2.93
CA GLY A 144 -10.18 11.06 -1.67
C GLY A 144 -9.20 9.88 -1.62
N GLY A 145 -9.62 8.71 -2.08
CA GLY A 145 -8.76 7.53 -2.18
C GLY A 145 -7.58 7.72 -3.15
N ILE A 146 -7.81 8.36 -4.30
CA ILE A 146 -6.72 8.69 -5.25
C ILE A 146 -5.66 9.55 -4.57
N PHE A 147 -6.06 10.60 -3.85
CA PHE A 147 -5.12 11.50 -3.17
C PHE A 147 -4.50 10.85 -1.92
N ALA A 148 -5.24 10.06 -1.15
CA ALA A 148 -4.72 9.31 -0.01
C ALA A 148 -3.63 8.30 -0.37
N SER A 149 -3.62 7.80 -1.61
CA SER A 149 -2.66 6.81 -2.07
C SER A 149 -1.25 7.36 -2.30
N ALA A 150 -1.06 8.68 -2.42
CA ALA A 150 0.24 9.29 -2.67
C ALA A 150 1.29 8.93 -1.59
N PRO A 151 1.06 9.17 -0.29
CA PRO A 151 1.99 8.73 0.74
C PRO A 151 2.13 7.21 0.80
N ILE A 152 1.03 6.46 0.66
CA ILE A 152 1.04 5.00 0.77
C ILE A 152 1.97 4.37 -0.29
N SER A 153 1.98 4.91 -1.50
CA SER A 153 2.79 4.38 -2.61
C SER A 153 4.22 4.91 -2.60
N ASN A 154 4.45 6.16 -2.21
CA ASN A 154 5.74 6.82 -2.38
C ASN A 154 6.63 6.83 -1.12
N VAL A 155 6.08 6.63 0.08
CA VAL A 155 6.91 6.49 1.29
C VAL A 155 7.88 5.31 1.20
N PRO A 156 7.50 4.10 0.73
CA PRO A 156 8.44 3.02 0.51
C PRO A 156 9.60 3.38 -0.43
N ALA A 157 9.33 4.14 -1.50
CA ALA A 157 10.36 4.62 -2.43
C ALA A 157 11.29 5.64 -1.77
N ALA A 158 10.74 6.60 -1.02
CA ALA A 158 11.51 7.59 -0.26
C ALA A 158 12.44 6.95 0.78
N LEU A 159 12.04 5.84 1.41
CA LEU A 159 12.92 5.08 2.29
C LEU A 159 14.13 4.49 1.55
N GLY A 160 13.98 4.14 0.27
CA GLY A 160 15.08 3.71 -0.59
C GLY A 160 16.09 4.83 -0.86
N ASP A 161 15.61 6.08 -0.92
CA ASP A 161 16.45 7.26 -1.13
C ASP A 161 17.28 7.62 0.12
N ILE A 162 16.73 7.36 1.34
CA ILE A 162 17.33 7.74 2.64
C ILE A 162 18.21 6.64 3.24
N PHE A 163 17.80 5.38 3.08
CA PHE A 163 18.46 4.23 3.75
C PHE A 163 19.24 3.37 2.76
N SER A 164 20.33 2.78 3.26
CA SER A 164 21.02 1.70 2.54
C SER A 164 20.17 0.42 2.53
N PRO A 165 20.37 -0.51 1.59
CA PRO A 165 19.65 -1.79 1.55
C PRO A 165 19.69 -2.56 2.87
N ALA A 166 20.80 -2.47 3.62
CA ALA A 166 20.99 -3.15 4.90
C ALA A 166 20.08 -2.62 6.03
N THR A 167 19.75 -1.33 6.03
CA THR A 167 18.98 -0.66 7.10
C THR A 167 17.55 -0.32 6.73
N ARG A 168 17.24 -0.30 5.42
CA ARG A 168 15.90 0.04 4.89
C ARG A 168 14.81 -0.88 5.42
N GLY A 169 15.13 -2.17 5.65
CA GLY A 169 14.15 -3.16 6.09
C GLY A 169 13.41 -2.77 7.38
N ASN A 170 14.12 -2.21 8.36
CA ASN A 170 13.51 -1.81 9.64
C ASN A 170 12.52 -0.65 9.47
N ALA A 171 12.89 0.36 8.67
CA ALA A 171 12.02 1.49 8.38
C ALA A 171 10.77 1.05 7.57
N MET A 172 10.96 0.16 6.58
CA MET A 172 9.86 -0.42 5.81
C MET A 172 8.86 -1.16 6.70
N THR A 173 9.35 -1.93 7.67
CA THR A 173 8.48 -2.66 8.60
C THR A 173 7.61 -1.71 9.43
N PHE A 174 8.18 -0.61 9.93
CA PHE A 174 7.44 0.40 10.67
C PHE A 174 6.36 1.07 9.80
N VAL A 175 6.70 1.48 8.59
CA VAL A 175 5.75 2.07 7.63
C VAL A 175 4.63 1.09 7.28
N THR A 176 4.96 -0.19 7.06
CA THR A 176 3.95 -1.22 6.78
C THR A 176 2.99 -1.39 7.95
N LEU A 177 3.49 -1.37 9.20
CA LEU A 177 2.64 -1.39 10.39
C LEU A 177 1.68 -0.20 10.41
N CYS A 178 2.13 1.00 10.05
CA CYS A 178 1.29 2.19 9.99
C CYS A 178 0.20 2.06 8.90
N ILE A 179 0.56 1.61 7.70
CA ILE A 179 -0.38 1.43 6.58
C ILE A 179 -1.45 0.38 6.91
N THR A 180 -1.06 -0.74 7.54
CA THR A 180 -2.02 -1.81 7.90
C THR A 180 -2.77 -1.50 9.19
N GLY A 181 -2.21 -0.69 10.08
CA GLY A 181 -2.85 -0.24 11.32
C GLY A 181 -3.96 0.79 11.09
N GLY A 182 -3.84 1.62 10.03
CA GLY A 182 -4.84 2.63 9.70
C GLY A 182 -6.27 2.08 9.61
N PRO A 183 -6.52 1.11 8.73
CA PRO A 183 -7.84 0.50 8.58
C PRO A 183 -8.38 -0.19 9.84
N THR A 184 -7.51 -0.59 10.76
CA THR A 184 -7.92 -1.25 12.02
C THR A 184 -8.27 -0.24 13.13
N ILE A 185 -7.61 0.91 13.15
CA ILE A 185 -7.86 1.97 14.12
C ILE A 185 -9.06 2.84 13.71
N GLY A 186 -9.28 2.97 12.38
CA GLY A 186 -10.37 3.79 11.81
C GLY A 186 -11.74 3.50 12.39
N PRO A 187 -12.22 2.26 12.40
CA PRO A 187 -13.53 1.92 12.93
C PRO A 187 -13.68 2.25 14.44
N ILE A 188 -12.61 2.13 15.22
CA ILE A 188 -12.65 2.44 16.66
C ILE A 188 -12.86 3.94 16.87
N ILE A 189 -12.09 4.77 16.19
CA ILE A 189 -12.25 6.23 16.24
C ILE A 189 -13.60 6.62 15.63
N GLY A 190 -13.92 6.06 14.46
CA GLY A 190 -15.16 6.33 13.76
C GLY A 190 -16.40 6.01 14.57
N SER A 191 -16.43 4.89 15.29
CA SER A 191 -17.54 4.51 16.17
C SER A 191 -17.69 5.47 17.35
N ALA A 192 -16.57 5.82 17.99
CA ALA A 192 -16.60 6.79 19.10
C ALA A 192 -17.15 8.16 18.67
N LEU A 193 -16.88 8.59 17.43
CA LEU A 193 -17.41 9.85 16.88
C LEU A 193 -18.87 9.71 16.45
N THR A 194 -19.21 8.65 15.75
CA THR A 194 -20.53 8.43 15.15
C THR A 194 -21.62 8.28 16.20
N TYR A 195 -21.34 7.55 17.28
CA TYR A 195 -22.30 7.28 18.34
C TYR A 195 -22.23 8.28 19.50
N ASN A 196 -21.45 9.33 19.39
CA ASN A 196 -21.51 10.45 20.31
C ASN A 196 -22.76 11.32 20.01
N HIS A 197 -23.55 11.63 21.04
CA HIS A 197 -24.81 12.37 20.91
C HIS A 197 -24.69 13.76 20.25
N HIS A 198 -23.50 14.35 20.23
CA HIS A 198 -23.26 15.69 19.70
C HIS A 198 -22.57 15.73 18.36
N LEU A 199 -22.03 14.59 17.87
CA LEU A 199 -21.12 14.60 16.74
C LEU A 199 -21.73 13.95 15.48
N GLY A 200 -21.97 12.64 15.50
CA GLY A 200 -22.48 11.87 14.35
C GLY A 200 -21.44 11.56 13.27
N TRP A 201 -21.88 10.86 12.21
CA TRP A 201 -20.99 10.34 11.16
C TRP A 201 -20.15 11.38 10.42
N ARG A 202 -20.65 12.62 10.30
CA ARG A 202 -19.90 13.70 9.62
C ARG A 202 -18.59 14.04 10.29
N TRP A 203 -18.50 13.86 11.60
CA TRP A 203 -17.29 14.12 12.35
C TRP A 203 -16.17 13.14 12.05
N THR A 204 -16.45 11.95 11.51
CA THR A 204 -15.41 11.05 11.03
C THR A 204 -14.60 11.72 9.92
N GLU A 205 -15.26 12.40 9.00
CA GLU A 205 -14.64 13.08 7.88
C GLU A 205 -14.02 14.44 8.30
N TYR A 206 -14.64 15.17 9.25
CA TYR A 206 -14.03 16.39 9.79
C TYR A 206 -12.74 16.09 10.55
N ILE A 207 -12.68 15.02 11.33
CA ILE A 207 -11.44 14.60 12.02
C ILE A 207 -10.36 14.20 11.00
N GLU A 208 -10.73 13.45 9.96
CA GLU A 208 -9.80 13.12 8.86
C GLU A 208 -9.25 14.40 8.21
N ALA A 209 -10.09 15.38 7.93
CA ALA A 209 -9.67 16.67 7.39
C ALA A 209 -8.74 17.43 8.34
N ILE A 210 -9.08 17.50 9.64
CA ILE A 210 -8.25 18.16 10.65
C ILE A 210 -6.87 17.50 10.74
N ILE A 211 -6.81 16.17 10.75
CA ILE A 211 -5.55 15.43 10.77
C ILE A 211 -4.76 15.75 9.48
N SER A 212 -5.41 15.69 8.31
CA SER A 212 -4.77 15.96 7.01
C SER A 212 -4.18 17.38 6.95
N PHE A 213 -4.93 18.42 7.35
CA PHE A 213 -4.42 19.79 7.36
C PHE A 213 -3.33 20.02 8.42
N SER A 214 -3.43 19.37 9.57
CA SER A 214 -2.42 19.44 10.62
C SER A 214 -1.11 18.79 10.16
N LEU A 215 -1.18 17.61 9.54
CA LEU A 215 -0.03 16.92 8.97
C LEU A 215 0.56 17.66 7.79
N PHE A 216 -0.27 18.22 6.90
CA PHE A 216 0.19 19.09 5.83
C PHE A 216 1.00 20.26 6.40
N THR A 217 0.46 20.98 7.37
CA THR A 217 1.13 22.12 8.00
C THR A 217 2.45 21.71 8.65
N LEU A 218 2.45 20.63 9.46
CA LEU A 218 3.67 20.09 10.06
C LEU A 218 4.73 19.77 9.00
N CYS A 219 4.35 19.03 7.95
CA CYS A 219 5.29 18.54 6.96
C CYS A 219 5.75 19.65 5.98
N VAL A 220 4.97 20.70 5.75
CA VAL A 220 5.42 21.89 5.00
C VAL A 220 6.67 22.50 5.62
N PHE A 221 6.73 22.56 6.95
CA PHE A 221 7.89 23.16 7.65
C PHE A 221 9.00 22.16 7.96
N CYS A 222 8.67 20.89 8.17
CA CYS A 222 9.60 19.91 8.75
C CYS A 222 10.06 18.82 7.77
N LEU A 223 9.32 18.53 6.70
CA LEU A 223 9.68 17.47 5.77
C LEU A 223 10.60 17.99 4.68
N PRO A 224 11.88 17.55 4.61
CA PRO A 224 12.78 17.92 3.52
C PRO A 224 12.47 17.14 2.24
N GLU A 225 12.96 17.65 1.11
CA GLU A 225 13.04 16.83 -0.09
C GLU A 225 14.08 15.71 0.10
N THR A 226 13.75 14.50 -0.37
CA THR A 226 14.60 13.31 -0.19
C THR A 226 14.99 12.65 -1.50
N TYR A 227 14.45 13.09 -2.63
CA TYR A 227 14.72 12.49 -3.93
C TYR A 227 16.05 13.00 -4.50
N PRO A 228 17.10 12.14 -4.62
CA PRO A 228 18.43 12.55 -5.02
C PRO A 228 18.50 13.31 -6.35
N PRO A 229 17.78 12.90 -7.44
CA PRO A 229 17.85 13.61 -8.71
C PRO A 229 17.36 15.07 -8.62
N VAL A 230 16.31 15.36 -7.86
CA VAL A 230 15.78 16.70 -7.64
C VAL A 230 16.76 17.54 -6.83
N LEU A 231 17.39 16.97 -5.80
CA LEU A 231 18.40 17.65 -4.99
C LEU A 231 19.64 18.00 -5.82
N LEU A 232 20.07 17.11 -6.72
CA LEU A 232 21.20 17.36 -7.62
C LEU A 232 20.87 18.43 -8.67
N LYS A 233 19.64 18.44 -9.19
CA LYS A 233 19.14 19.53 -10.05
C LYS A 233 19.19 20.87 -9.32
N GLN A 234 18.71 20.94 -8.08
CA GLN A 234 18.78 22.14 -7.25
C GLN A 234 20.24 22.55 -6.98
N LYS A 235 21.13 21.59 -6.71
CA LYS A 235 22.57 21.85 -6.53
C LYS A 235 23.19 22.43 -7.78
N ALA A 236 22.86 21.90 -8.97
CA ALA A 236 23.34 22.46 -10.24
C ALA A 236 22.86 23.89 -10.47
N GLN A 237 21.60 24.20 -10.16
CA GLN A 237 21.06 25.55 -10.24
C GLN A 237 21.72 26.52 -9.27
N HIS A 238 22.02 26.10 -8.03
CA HIS A 238 22.77 26.89 -7.06
C HIS A 238 24.18 27.17 -7.54
N LEU A 239 24.93 26.15 -7.99
CA LEU A 239 26.28 26.33 -8.51
C LEU A 239 26.33 27.30 -9.67
N ARG A 240 25.38 27.24 -10.61
CA ARG A 240 25.28 28.22 -11.70
C ARG A 240 25.06 29.65 -11.21
N ARG A 241 24.28 29.85 -10.16
CA ARG A 241 24.04 31.18 -9.56
C ARG A 241 25.25 31.71 -8.83
N ASP A 242 25.91 30.82 -8.06
CA ASP A 242 27.03 31.23 -7.20
C ASP A 242 28.32 31.47 -7.99
N THR A 243 28.57 30.65 -9.04
CA THR A 243 29.80 30.75 -9.86
C THR A 243 29.64 31.59 -11.11
N GLY A 244 28.41 31.88 -11.52
CA GLY A 244 28.14 32.53 -12.83
C GLY A 244 28.41 31.61 -14.03
N ASP A 245 28.80 30.33 -13.81
CA ASP A 245 29.15 29.37 -14.85
C ASP A 245 27.95 28.52 -15.25
N GLY A 246 27.42 28.78 -16.45
CA GLY A 246 26.27 28.08 -17.00
C GLY A 246 26.48 26.58 -17.36
N ARG A 247 27.71 26.07 -17.27
CA ARG A 247 28.09 24.72 -17.67
C ARG A 247 27.63 23.64 -16.68
N TYR A 248 27.42 23.98 -15.40
CA TYR A 248 26.91 23.00 -14.40
C TYR A 248 25.53 22.50 -14.77
N TRP A 249 25.35 21.18 -14.82
CA TRP A 249 24.07 20.56 -15.23
C TRP A 249 23.80 19.23 -14.56
N HIS A 250 22.52 18.82 -14.58
CA HIS A 250 22.11 17.50 -14.17
C HIS A 250 21.04 16.95 -15.13
N PRO A 251 21.07 15.64 -15.51
CA PRO A 251 20.13 15.05 -16.48
C PRO A 251 18.65 15.28 -16.14
N HIS A 252 18.31 15.30 -14.86
CA HIS A 252 16.95 15.51 -14.38
C HIS A 252 16.34 16.89 -14.69
N GLU A 253 17.12 17.84 -15.19
CA GLU A 253 16.60 19.16 -15.59
C GLU A 253 15.70 19.07 -16.83
N ASN A 254 15.95 18.10 -17.69
CA ASN A 254 15.22 17.89 -18.93
C ASN A 254 14.01 16.96 -18.76
N GLU A 255 13.86 16.33 -17.58
CA GLU A 255 12.73 15.47 -17.32
C GLU A 255 11.44 16.27 -17.14
N LYS A 256 10.43 15.92 -17.94
CA LYS A 256 9.07 16.48 -17.89
C LYS A 256 8.08 15.34 -17.80
N ILE A 257 6.94 15.61 -17.16
CA ILE A 257 5.81 14.67 -17.18
C ILE A 257 5.39 14.46 -18.63
N ASN A 258 5.42 13.20 -19.06
CA ASN A 258 4.92 12.79 -20.36
C ASN A 258 3.78 11.78 -20.14
N ILE A 259 2.58 12.15 -20.59
CA ILE A 259 1.37 11.32 -20.45
C ILE A 259 1.58 9.94 -21.11
N HIS A 260 2.28 9.90 -22.26
CA HIS A 260 2.62 8.65 -22.93
C HIS A 260 3.48 7.74 -22.02
N ASN A 261 4.46 8.29 -21.32
CA ASN A 261 5.27 7.54 -20.35
C ASN A 261 4.45 7.07 -19.15
N ILE A 262 3.50 7.88 -18.67
CA ILE A 262 2.58 7.47 -17.60
C ILE A 262 1.77 6.25 -18.05
N VAL A 263 1.14 6.34 -19.21
CA VAL A 263 0.31 5.24 -19.72
C VAL A 263 1.13 3.99 -20.01
N THR A 264 2.28 4.13 -20.66
CA THR A 264 3.09 2.96 -21.09
C THR A 264 3.85 2.32 -19.92
N LYS A 265 4.51 3.11 -19.07
CA LYS A 265 5.35 2.59 -17.98
C LYS A 265 4.57 2.28 -16.71
N HIS A 266 3.59 3.13 -16.36
CA HIS A 266 2.89 3.02 -15.08
C HIS A 266 1.48 2.40 -15.18
N LEU A 267 0.92 2.19 -16.39
CA LEU A 267 -0.33 1.47 -16.57
C LEU A 267 -0.17 0.22 -17.42
N ALA A 268 0.28 0.37 -18.66
CA ALA A 268 0.29 -0.75 -19.60
C ALA A 268 1.26 -1.87 -19.18
N ARG A 269 2.46 -1.51 -18.69
CA ARG A 269 3.45 -2.50 -18.23
C ARG A 269 2.96 -3.31 -17.03
N PRO A 270 2.47 -2.73 -15.91
CA PRO A 270 1.92 -3.49 -14.80
C PRO A 270 0.76 -4.40 -15.19
N LEU A 271 -0.19 -3.89 -16.00
CA LEU A 271 -1.29 -4.71 -16.51
C LEU A 271 -0.79 -5.86 -17.38
N ARG A 272 0.16 -5.60 -18.28
CA ARG A 272 0.77 -6.66 -19.07
C ARG A 272 1.44 -7.70 -18.19
N MET A 273 2.24 -7.28 -17.18
CA MET A 273 2.88 -8.19 -16.23
C MET A 273 1.85 -9.05 -15.48
N LEU A 274 0.72 -8.47 -15.09
CA LEU A 274 -0.35 -9.20 -14.41
C LEU A 274 -0.92 -10.36 -15.24
N PHE A 275 -0.98 -10.22 -16.57
CA PHE A 275 -1.56 -11.25 -17.45
C PHE A 275 -0.52 -12.12 -18.15
N THR A 276 0.74 -11.70 -18.25
CA THR A 276 1.78 -12.45 -18.95
C THR A 276 2.77 -13.15 -18.03
N GLU A 277 2.94 -12.65 -16.78
CA GLU A 277 3.89 -13.19 -15.83
C GLU A 277 3.19 -14.04 -14.76
N LEU A 278 3.25 -15.36 -14.89
CA LEU A 278 2.54 -16.30 -14.01
C LEU A 278 2.88 -16.07 -12.53
N ILE A 279 4.15 -15.78 -12.21
CA ILE A 279 4.60 -15.49 -10.84
C ILE A 279 3.88 -14.27 -10.28
N VAL A 280 3.78 -13.18 -11.08
CA VAL A 280 3.07 -11.95 -10.67
C VAL A 280 1.61 -12.25 -10.43
N THR A 281 0.96 -12.98 -11.35
CA THR A 281 -0.48 -13.31 -11.25
C THR A 281 -0.78 -14.12 -9.99
N MET A 282 -0.03 -15.21 -9.75
CA MET A 282 -0.25 -16.09 -8.58
C MET A 282 -0.05 -15.34 -7.26
N LEU A 283 1.03 -14.57 -7.14
CA LEU A 283 1.30 -13.81 -5.93
C LEU A 283 0.35 -12.62 -5.76
N ALA A 284 -0.04 -11.96 -6.85
CA ALA A 284 -1.03 -10.88 -6.81
C ALA A 284 -2.40 -11.40 -6.37
N LEU A 285 -2.86 -12.54 -6.87
CA LEU A 285 -4.11 -13.18 -6.43
C LEU A 285 -4.05 -13.50 -4.93
N TYR A 286 -2.98 -14.15 -4.48
CA TYR A 286 -2.86 -14.54 -3.08
C TYR A 286 -2.77 -13.33 -2.15
N ALA A 287 -1.87 -12.39 -2.44
CA ALA A 287 -1.70 -11.18 -1.63
C ALA A 287 -2.97 -10.31 -1.61
N SER A 288 -3.69 -10.22 -2.75
CA SER A 288 -4.92 -9.44 -2.85
C SER A 288 -6.06 -10.08 -2.08
N PHE A 289 -6.21 -11.40 -2.15
CA PHE A 289 -7.17 -12.12 -1.35
C PHE A 289 -6.94 -11.89 0.14
N THR A 290 -5.72 -12.09 0.61
CA THR A 290 -5.39 -11.90 2.03
C THR A 290 -5.63 -10.46 2.49
N TYR A 291 -5.29 -9.48 1.66
CA TYR A 291 -5.50 -8.06 1.97
C TYR A 291 -6.98 -7.68 2.02
N SER A 292 -7.79 -8.21 1.11
CA SER A 292 -9.21 -7.90 1.04
C SER A 292 -10.00 -8.35 2.27
N LEU A 293 -9.49 -9.36 3.00
CA LEU A 293 -10.10 -9.83 4.24
C LEU A 293 -10.12 -8.75 5.34
N ILE A 294 -9.16 -7.79 5.34
CA ILE A 294 -9.22 -6.66 6.28
C ILE A 294 -10.48 -5.84 6.04
N TYR A 295 -10.77 -5.54 4.77
CA TYR A 295 -11.96 -4.75 4.44
C TYR A 295 -13.25 -5.54 4.63
N LEU A 296 -13.20 -6.86 4.46
CA LEU A 296 -14.30 -7.74 4.84
C LEU A 296 -14.65 -7.61 6.33
N THR A 297 -13.65 -7.49 7.22
CA THR A 297 -13.91 -7.38 8.66
C THR A 297 -14.64 -6.10 9.05
N LEU A 298 -14.63 -5.06 8.20
CA LEU A 298 -15.38 -3.81 8.45
C LEU A 298 -16.89 -4.06 8.44
N GLU A 299 -17.36 -5.02 7.66
CA GLU A 299 -18.77 -5.46 7.64
C GLU A 299 -19.02 -6.63 8.59
N LEU A 300 -18.05 -7.54 8.71
CA LEU A 300 -18.20 -8.77 9.50
C LEU A 300 -18.28 -8.50 11.01
N PHE A 301 -17.47 -7.58 11.54
CA PHE A 301 -17.45 -7.32 12.99
C PHE A 301 -18.75 -6.68 13.49
N PRO A 302 -19.37 -5.69 12.82
CA PRO A 302 -20.72 -5.25 13.16
C PRO A 302 -21.73 -6.41 13.18
N ILE A 303 -21.76 -7.28 12.17
CA ILE A 303 -22.67 -8.44 12.13
C ILE A 303 -22.47 -9.32 13.38
N VAL A 304 -21.21 -9.70 13.67
CA VAL A 304 -20.92 -10.67 14.76
C VAL A 304 -21.10 -10.06 16.15
N PHE A 305 -20.60 -8.84 16.36
CA PHE A 305 -20.52 -8.27 17.72
C PHE A 305 -21.67 -7.30 18.04
N GLU A 306 -22.21 -6.58 17.06
CA GLU A 306 -23.32 -5.67 17.28
C GLU A 306 -24.67 -6.34 17.03
N GLU A 307 -24.88 -6.97 15.85
CA GLU A 307 -26.17 -7.56 15.50
C GLU A 307 -26.41 -8.87 16.25
N ASP A 308 -25.48 -9.85 16.19
CA ASP A 308 -25.67 -11.19 16.80
C ASP A 308 -25.45 -11.19 18.33
N ARG A 309 -24.43 -10.49 18.83
CA ARG A 309 -24.09 -10.47 20.27
C ARG A 309 -24.69 -9.31 21.02
N HIS A 310 -25.35 -8.38 20.33
CA HIS A 310 -26.01 -7.22 20.92
C HIS A 310 -25.07 -6.31 21.77
N TRP A 311 -23.79 -6.20 21.35
CA TRP A 311 -22.87 -5.29 21.97
C TRP A 311 -23.19 -3.84 21.58
N SER A 312 -22.86 -2.89 22.46
CA SER A 312 -22.97 -1.48 22.05
C SER A 312 -22.05 -1.19 20.86
N PRO A 313 -22.45 -0.30 19.94
CA PRO A 313 -21.69 -0.01 18.72
C PRO A 313 -20.23 0.37 18.96
N ILE A 314 -19.92 1.04 20.06
CA ILE A 314 -18.53 1.39 20.42
C ILE A 314 -17.75 0.15 20.85
N ILE A 315 -18.33 -0.73 21.67
CA ILE A 315 -17.66 -1.95 22.14
C ILE A 315 -17.48 -2.95 21.00
N SER A 316 -18.43 -3.01 20.05
CA SER A 316 -18.37 -3.91 18.89
C SER A 316 -17.18 -3.66 17.97
N THR A 317 -16.55 -2.46 18.03
CA THR A 317 -15.35 -2.14 17.27
C THR A 317 -14.04 -2.48 18.01
N LEU A 318 -14.04 -2.74 19.30
CA LEU A 318 -12.83 -3.10 20.05
C LEU A 318 -12.12 -4.38 19.54
N PRO A 319 -12.83 -5.40 18.98
CA PRO A 319 -12.17 -6.53 18.34
C PRO A 319 -11.18 -6.15 17.24
N PHE A 320 -11.27 -4.97 16.62
CA PHE A 320 -10.24 -4.48 15.70
C PHE A 320 -8.87 -4.35 16.35
N LEU A 321 -8.78 -4.17 17.68
CA LEU A 321 -7.50 -4.18 18.41
C LEU A 321 -6.80 -5.54 18.28
N SER A 322 -7.53 -6.65 18.19
CA SER A 322 -6.93 -7.97 17.98
C SER A 322 -6.25 -8.08 16.62
N ILE A 323 -6.81 -7.44 15.59
CA ILE A 323 -6.19 -7.34 14.27
C ILE A 323 -4.86 -6.57 14.39
N LEU A 324 -4.85 -5.43 15.10
CA LEU A 324 -3.63 -4.65 15.33
C LEU A 324 -2.56 -5.47 16.08
N VAL A 325 -2.95 -6.20 17.12
CA VAL A 325 -2.05 -7.11 17.84
C VAL A 325 -1.51 -8.21 16.92
N GLY A 326 -2.36 -8.81 16.10
CA GLY A 326 -1.95 -9.82 15.11
C GLY A 326 -0.93 -9.27 14.11
N VAL A 327 -1.14 -8.05 13.60
CA VAL A 327 -0.18 -7.37 12.71
C VAL A 327 1.15 -7.11 13.43
N ILE A 328 1.13 -6.66 14.68
CA ILE A 328 2.34 -6.45 15.49
C ILE A 328 3.10 -7.76 15.68
N CYS A 329 2.41 -8.85 16.01
CA CYS A 329 3.02 -10.19 16.11
C CYS A 329 3.66 -10.64 14.78
N ALA A 330 2.99 -10.38 13.64
CA ALA A 330 3.53 -10.66 12.31
C ALA A 330 4.81 -9.86 12.02
N VAL A 331 4.86 -8.60 12.44
CA VAL A 331 6.05 -7.74 12.34
C VAL A 331 7.22 -8.36 13.11
N PHE A 332 7.02 -8.77 14.37
CA PHE A 332 8.05 -9.44 15.14
C PHE A 332 8.49 -10.77 14.50
N PHE A 333 7.55 -11.55 13.98
CA PHE A 333 7.87 -12.76 13.24
C PHE A 333 8.75 -12.49 12.00
N ASN A 334 8.41 -11.46 11.22
CA ASN A 334 9.19 -11.05 10.07
C ASN A 334 10.60 -10.58 10.47
N PHE A 335 10.75 -9.84 11.58
CA PHE A 335 12.06 -9.48 12.12
C PHE A 335 12.87 -10.71 12.54
N ALA A 336 12.27 -11.67 13.24
CA ALA A 336 12.93 -12.90 13.65
C ALA A 336 13.40 -13.76 12.46
N ASN A 337 12.73 -13.64 11.31
CA ASN A 337 13.10 -14.35 10.08
C ASN A 337 14.18 -13.62 9.23
N GLN A 338 14.42 -12.33 9.45
CA GLN A 338 15.42 -11.52 8.73
C GLN A 338 16.85 -12.13 8.72
N PRO A 339 17.38 -12.67 9.84
CA PRO A 339 18.72 -13.28 9.84
C PRO A 339 18.86 -14.47 8.89
N ARG A 340 17.77 -15.26 8.72
CA ARG A 340 17.75 -16.40 7.78
C ARG A 340 17.87 -15.91 6.34
N TYR A 341 17.11 -14.88 5.97
CA TYR A 341 17.19 -14.28 4.65
C TYR A 341 18.59 -13.67 4.39
N LYS A 342 19.14 -12.90 5.35
CA LYS A 342 20.48 -12.32 5.23
C LYS A 342 21.56 -13.39 5.04
N ARG A 343 21.43 -14.55 5.70
CA ARG A 343 22.35 -15.68 5.52
C ARG A 343 22.26 -16.25 4.10
N ALA A 344 21.04 -16.50 3.58
CA ALA A 344 20.83 -16.97 2.23
C ALA A 344 21.42 -16.02 1.18
N VAL A 345 21.20 -14.70 1.34
CA VAL A 345 21.80 -13.69 0.44
C VAL A 345 23.33 -13.69 0.52
N LYS A 346 23.91 -13.85 1.71
CA LYS A 346 25.36 -13.92 1.89
C LYS A 346 25.95 -15.18 1.22
N GLU A 347 25.29 -16.31 1.35
CA GLU A 347 25.67 -17.58 0.69
C GLU A 347 25.58 -17.48 -0.84
N ASN A 348 24.64 -16.67 -1.36
CA ASN A 348 24.45 -16.39 -2.78
C ASN A 348 25.23 -15.15 -3.27
N GLN A 349 26.44 -14.92 -2.72
CA GLN A 349 27.34 -13.85 -3.17
C GLN A 349 26.73 -12.42 -3.16
N GLY A 350 25.73 -12.19 -2.29
CA GLY A 350 25.07 -10.89 -2.16
C GLY A 350 23.89 -10.68 -3.13
N LYS A 351 23.60 -11.62 -4.02
CA LYS A 351 22.41 -11.58 -4.89
C LYS A 351 21.14 -11.94 -4.10
N ALA A 352 20.02 -11.36 -4.48
CA ALA A 352 18.73 -11.68 -3.87
C ALA A 352 18.36 -13.16 -4.06
N VAL A 353 17.72 -13.75 -3.06
CA VAL A 353 17.22 -15.15 -3.09
C VAL A 353 15.72 -15.12 -2.84
N PRO A 354 14.90 -14.96 -3.89
CA PRO A 354 13.45 -14.86 -3.73
C PRO A 354 12.83 -16.04 -2.97
N GLU A 355 13.32 -17.26 -3.21
CA GLU A 355 12.83 -18.48 -2.58
C GLU A 355 12.95 -18.46 -1.05
N ALA A 356 13.90 -17.73 -0.50
CA ALA A 356 14.05 -17.58 0.95
C ALA A 356 12.89 -16.79 1.61
N ARG A 357 12.03 -16.14 0.80
CA ARG A 357 10.80 -15.47 1.23
C ARG A 357 9.59 -16.40 1.34
N LEU A 358 9.65 -17.59 0.74
CA LEU A 358 8.50 -18.50 0.64
C LEU A 358 8.14 -19.23 1.95
N PRO A 359 9.09 -19.72 2.78
CA PRO A 359 8.74 -20.41 4.02
C PRO A 359 7.88 -19.59 4.99
N PRO A 360 8.13 -18.27 5.22
CA PRO A 360 7.20 -17.45 5.98
C PRO A 360 5.79 -17.35 5.37
N ILE A 361 5.65 -17.34 4.03
CA ILE A 361 4.32 -17.30 3.38
C ILE A 361 3.51 -18.55 3.74
N ILE A 362 4.15 -19.71 3.81
CA ILE A 362 3.48 -20.97 4.21
C ILE A 362 2.94 -20.84 5.64
N ILE A 363 3.77 -20.38 6.59
CA ILE A 363 3.38 -20.21 7.99
C ILE A 363 2.22 -19.20 8.10
N GLY A 364 2.35 -18.06 7.41
CA GLY A 364 1.29 -17.04 7.37
C GLY A 364 -0.01 -17.58 6.78
N GLY A 365 0.06 -18.35 5.70
CA GLY A 365 -1.10 -18.98 5.09
C GLY A 365 -1.80 -20.00 6.00
N ILE A 366 -1.03 -20.78 6.77
CA ILE A 366 -1.59 -21.69 7.79
C ILE A 366 -2.32 -20.89 8.88
N PHE A 367 -1.72 -19.82 9.42
CA PHE A 367 -2.35 -18.97 10.42
C PHE A 367 -3.64 -18.34 9.89
N LEU A 368 -3.63 -17.88 8.63
CA LEU A 368 -4.80 -17.30 7.99
C LEU A 368 -5.93 -18.33 7.85
N SER A 369 -5.63 -19.50 7.30
CA SER A 369 -6.64 -20.56 7.09
C SER A 369 -7.23 -21.06 8.39
N LEU A 370 -6.39 -21.39 9.38
CA LEU A 370 -6.82 -21.81 10.70
C LEU A 370 -7.64 -20.72 11.40
N GLY A 371 -7.20 -19.47 11.30
CA GLY A 371 -7.90 -18.33 11.87
C GLY A 371 -9.30 -18.15 11.28
N LEU A 372 -9.47 -18.31 9.96
CA LEU A 372 -10.77 -18.18 9.28
C LEU A 372 -11.75 -19.30 9.72
N PHE A 373 -11.31 -20.55 9.74
CA PHE A 373 -12.15 -21.63 10.24
C PHE A 373 -12.48 -21.46 11.72
N TRP A 374 -11.49 -21.12 12.55
CA TRP A 374 -11.68 -20.89 13.97
C TRP A 374 -12.68 -19.75 14.22
N PHE A 375 -12.49 -18.59 13.57
CA PHE A 375 -13.40 -17.47 13.68
C PHE A 375 -14.82 -17.86 13.29
N GLY A 376 -15.02 -18.45 12.11
CA GLY A 376 -16.35 -18.78 11.59
C GLY A 376 -17.16 -19.68 12.52
N TRP A 377 -16.53 -20.68 13.12
CA TRP A 377 -17.23 -21.64 13.98
C TRP A 377 -17.33 -21.21 15.45
N THR A 378 -16.63 -20.15 15.88
CA THR A 378 -16.69 -19.62 17.24
C THR A 378 -17.26 -18.20 17.34
N ALA A 379 -17.64 -17.59 16.22
CA ALA A 379 -18.23 -16.26 16.19
C ALA A 379 -19.66 -16.21 16.78
N ALA A 380 -20.41 -17.31 16.69
CA ALA A 380 -21.79 -17.38 17.19
C ALA A 380 -21.88 -17.06 18.70
N PRO A 381 -23.01 -16.43 19.16
CA PRO A 381 -23.19 -16.00 20.56
C PRO A 381 -23.07 -17.11 21.61
N LYS A 382 -23.34 -18.37 21.23
CA LYS A 382 -23.20 -19.54 22.10
C LYS A 382 -21.77 -19.82 22.58
N TYR A 383 -20.75 -19.28 21.88
CA TYR A 383 -19.36 -19.45 22.27
C TYR A 383 -18.82 -18.21 22.99
N PRO A 384 -17.80 -18.37 23.85
CA PRO A 384 -17.16 -17.23 24.50
C PRO A 384 -16.56 -16.24 23.47
N TRP A 385 -16.83 -14.97 23.63
CA TRP A 385 -16.34 -13.93 22.72
C TRP A 385 -14.81 -13.87 22.54
N PRO A 386 -13.97 -14.18 23.57
CA PRO A 386 -12.53 -14.12 23.40
C PRO A 386 -12.02 -15.09 22.31
N SER A 387 -12.72 -16.19 22.07
CA SER A 387 -12.34 -17.17 21.03
C SER A 387 -12.33 -16.53 19.63
N SER A 388 -13.40 -15.85 19.25
CA SER A 388 -13.49 -15.17 17.95
C SER A 388 -12.53 -13.98 17.85
N VAL A 389 -12.30 -13.25 18.93
CA VAL A 389 -11.34 -12.12 18.97
C VAL A 389 -9.90 -12.61 18.77
N VAL A 390 -9.50 -13.70 19.43
CA VAL A 390 -8.16 -14.30 19.24
C VAL A 390 -8.02 -14.85 17.81
N ALA A 391 -9.06 -15.52 17.29
CA ALA A 391 -9.06 -16.01 15.90
C ALA A 391 -8.87 -14.88 14.88
N ALA A 392 -9.49 -13.71 15.09
CA ALA A 392 -9.29 -12.53 14.26
C ALA A 392 -7.82 -12.04 14.30
N GLY A 393 -7.16 -12.12 15.45
CA GLY A 393 -5.71 -11.84 15.58
C GLY A 393 -4.85 -12.81 14.74
N PHE A 394 -5.19 -14.11 14.71
CA PHE A 394 -4.51 -15.09 13.86
C PHE A 394 -4.72 -14.82 12.36
N ILE A 395 -5.93 -14.44 11.95
CA ILE A 395 -6.22 -14.00 10.57
C ILE A 395 -5.31 -12.84 10.19
N ALA A 396 -5.22 -11.83 11.07
CA ALA A 396 -4.44 -10.62 10.83
C ALA A 396 -2.92 -10.90 10.79
N ALA A 397 -2.42 -11.76 11.66
CA ALA A 397 -1.03 -12.18 11.64
C ALA A 397 -0.71 -12.94 10.34
N GLY A 398 -1.55 -13.90 9.95
CA GLY A 398 -1.41 -14.65 8.71
C GLY A 398 -1.44 -13.75 7.48
N PHE A 399 -2.44 -12.86 7.40
CA PHE A 399 -2.54 -11.86 6.33
C PHE A 399 -1.26 -11.02 6.19
N ASN A 400 -0.79 -10.42 7.28
CA ASN A 400 0.35 -9.49 7.20
C ASN A 400 1.65 -10.21 6.79
N ILE A 401 1.89 -11.43 7.29
CA ILE A 401 3.04 -12.25 6.90
C ILE A 401 2.98 -12.56 5.41
N VAL A 402 1.86 -13.10 4.91
CA VAL A 402 1.69 -13.46 3.49
C VAL A 402 1.87 -12.22 2.61
N PHE A 403 1.12 -11.15 2.90
CA PHE A 403 1.13 -9.94 2.11
C PHE A 403 2.52 -9.33 1.97
N GLN A 404 3.23 -9.16 3.10
CA GLN A 404 4.55 -8.54 3.10
C GLN A 404 5.59 -9.39 2.37
N GLN A 405 5.56 -10.71 2.56
CA GLN A 405 6.53 -11.60 1.91
C GLN A 405 6.24 -11.79 0.42
N CYS A 406 4.97 -11.77 -0.02
CA CYS A 406 4.64 -11.73 -1.44
C CYS A 406 5.21 -10.48 -2.13
N LEU A 407 5.06 -9.30 -1.50
CA LEU A 407 5.66 -8.07 -2.04
C LEU A 407 7.18 -8.14 -2.08
N ASN A 408 7.82 -8.63 -1.02
CA ASN A 408 9.27 -8.79 -0.98
C ASN A 408 9.76 -9.76 -2.05
N PHE A 409 9.05 -10.87 -2.28
CA PHE A 409 9.36 -11.83 -3.32
C PHE A 409 9.30 -11.19 -4.73
N LEU A 410 8.25 -10.41 -5.01
CA LEU A 410 8.12 -9.69 -6.28
C LEU A 410 9.28 -8.70 -6.50
N VAL A 411 9.68 -7.97 -5.44
CA VAL A 411 10.80 -7.03 -5.51
C VAL A 411 12.12 -7.76 -5.76
N ASP A 412 12.35 -8.86 -5.05
CA ASP A 412 13.58 -9.66 -5.18
C ASP A 412 13.67 -10.37 -6.55
N THR A 413 12.53 -10.73 -7.15
CA THR A 413 12.47 -11.45 -8.44
C THR A 413 12.61 -10.52 -9.64
N TYR A 414 11.92 -9.37 -9.63
CA TYR A 414 11.82 -8.51 -10.82
C TYR A 414 12.79 -7.32 -10.81
N GLY A 415 13.61 -7.13 -9.77
CA GLY A 415 14.68 -6.13 -9.73
C GLY A 415 14.35 -4.79 -10.39
N PRO A 416 14.84 -4.53 -11.63
CA PRO A 416 14.57 -3.27 -12.34
C PRO A 416 13.09 -3.01 -12.62
N PHE A 417 12.25 -4.06 -12.69
CA PHE A 417 10.81 -3.97 -12.91
C PHE A 417 9.98 -4.15 -11.63
N ALA A 418 10.63 -4.17 -10.45
CA ALA A 418 9.97 -4.35 -9.15
C ALA A 418 8.82 -3.37 -8.93
N ALA A 419 8.98 -2.10 -9.27
CA ALA A 419 7.93 -1.10 -9.14
C ALA A 419 6.68 -1.46 -9.95
N SER A 420 6.86 -1.96 -11.18
CA SER A 420 5.74 -2.37 -12.04
C SER A 420 5.05 -3.65 -11.52
N SER A 421 5.80 -4.63 -11.00
CA SER A 421 5.23 -5.85 -10.42
C SER A 421 4.45 -5.59 -9.13
N VAL A 422 4.96 -4.72 -8.26
CA VAL A 422 4.26 -4.28 -7.04
C VAL A 422 3.02 -3.47 -7.38
N PHE A 423 3.07 -2.64 -8.42
CA PHE A 423 1.92 -1.87 -8.85
C PHE A 423 0.83 -2.77 -9.48
N ALA A 424 1.20 -3.79 -10.26
CA ALA A 424 0.28 -4.82 -10.74
C ALA A 424 -0.50 -5.47 -9.58
N ASN A 425 0.23 -5.84 -8.50
CA ASN A 425 -0.39 -6.32 -7.27
C ASN A 425 -1.33 -5.27 -6.64
N THR A 426 -0.94 -3.99 -6.62
CA THR A 426 -1.75 -2.91 -6.02
C THR A 426 -3.07 -2.70 -6.74
N ILE A 427 -3.09 -2.74 -8.08
CA ILE A 427 -4.33 -2.66 -8.87
C ILE A 427 -5.27 -3.80 -8.49
N PHE A 428 -4.79 -5.04 -8.58
CA PHE A 428 -5.61 -6.21 -8.32
C PHE A 428 -6.11 -6.25 -6.86
N ARG A 429 -5.24 -5.90 -5.92
CA ARG A 429 -5.55 -5.78 -4.49
C ARG A 429 -6.68 -4.78 -4.23
N SER A 430 -6.59 -3.59 -4.83
CA SER A 430 -7.58 -2.53 -4.63
C SER A 430 -8.94 -2.91 -5.21
N VAL A 431 -8.97 -3.58 -6.36
CA VAL A 431 -10.21 -4.09 -6.96
C VAL A 431 -10.86 -5.14 -6.07
N LEU A 432 -10.08 -6.11 -5.57
CA LEU A 432 -10.61 -7.16 -4.72
C LEU A 432 -11.03 -6.63 -3.33
N ALA A 433 -10.26 -5.71 -2.76
CA ALA A 433 -10.59 -5.05 -1.50
C ALA A 433 -11.82 -4.13 -1.60
N CYS A 434 -12.10 -3.59 -2.79
CA CYS A 434 -13.35 -2.88 -3.09
C CYS A 434 -14.55 -3.83 -3.16
N ALA A 435 -14.38 -5.02 -3.76
CA ALA A 435 -15.46 -5.98 -3.94
C ALA A 435 -15.88 -6.67 -2.64
N MET A 436 -14.94 -6.91 -1.72
CA MET A 436 -15.20 -7.71 -0.50
C MET A 436 -16.21 -7.09 0.47
N PRO A 437 -16.19 -5.78 0.82
CA PRO A 437 -17.23 -5.20 1.66
C PRO A 437 -18.62 -5.31 1.05
N ILE A 438 -18.74 -5.16 -0.28
CA ILE A 438 -20.01 -5.25 -1.01
C ILE A 438 -20.55 -6.69 -0.94
N ALA A 439 -19.67 -7.68 -1.08
CA ALA A 439 -20.05 -9.09 -1.05
C ALA A 439 -20.27 -9.65 0.37
N ALA A 440 -19.74 -8.98 1.40
CA ALA A 440 -19.71 -9.48 2.76
C ALA A 440 -21.10 -9.76 3.31
N ARG A 441 -21.98 -8.75 3.39
CA ARG A 441 -23.31 -8.88 3.99
C ARG A 441 -24.16 -9.95 3.30
N PRO A 442 -24.36 -9.95 1.97
CA PRO A 442 -25.10 -11.02 1.29
C PRO A 442 -24.53 -12.43 1.52
N MET A 443 -23.20 -12.53 1.60
CA MET A 443 -22.54 -13.82 1.83
C MET A 443 -22.80 -14.35 3.25
N PHE A 444 -22.67 -13.50 4.28
CA PHE A 444 -22.83 -13.92 5.66
C PHE A 444 -24.31 -14.13 6.05
N GLU A 445 -25.23 -13.32 5.53
CA GLU A 445 -26.67 -13.50 5.73
C GLU A 445 -27.21 -14.72 4.97
N GLY A 446 -26.71 -14.99 3.74
CA GLY A 446 -27.19 -16.11 2.93
C GLY A 446 -26.63 -17.47 3.36
N LEU A 447 -25.37 -17.54 3.73
CA LEU A 447 -24.71 -18.81 4.10
C LEU A 447 -24.63 -19.05 5.61
N GLY A 448 -24.72 -17.98 6.42
CA GLY A 448 -24.38 -18.00 7.84
C GLY A 448 -22.88 -17.87 8.10
N LEU A 449 -22.51 -17.50 9.33
CA LEU A 449 -21.12 -17.16 9.71
C LEU A 449 -20.14 -18.33 9.51
N GLY A 450 -20.48 -19.53 9.99
CA GLY A 450 -19.60 -20.70 9.90
C GLY A 450 -19.30 -21.14 8.47
N PRO A 451 -20.33 -21.43 7.64
CA PRO A 451 -20.13 -21.79 6.23
C PRO A 451 -19.44 -20.71 5.40
N ALA A 452 -19.83 -19.44 5.55
CA ALA A 452 -19.23 -18.33 4.82
C ALA A 452 -17.72 -18.18 5.13
N ALA A 453 -17.35 -18.20 6.42
CA ALA A 453 -15.93 -18.19 6.82
C ALA A 453 -15.19 -19.47 6.37
N SER A 454 -15.88 -20.61 6.28
CA SER A 454 -15.31 -21.86 5.76
C SER A 454 -15.03 -21.79 4.26
N VAL A 455 -15.87 -21.09 3.47
CA VAL A 455 -15.58 -20.82 2.05
C VAL A 455 -14.31 -19.99 1.93
N LEU A 456 -14.17 -18.91 2.71
CA LEU A 456 -12.96 -18.08 2.72
C LEU A 456 -11.73 -18.87 3.19
N GLY A 457 -11.88 -19.70 4.23
CA GLY A 457 -10.83 -20.61 4.71
C GLY A 457 -10.42 -21.62 3.65
N GLY A 458 -11.39 -22.19 2.91
CA GLY A 458 -11.16 -23.08 1.78
C GLY A 458 -10.36 -22.43 0.65
N ILE A 459 -10.72 -21.19 0.27
CA ILE A 459 -9.96 -20.41 -0.71
C ILE A 459 -8.52 -20.16 -0.21
N SER A 460 -8.36 -19.85 1.08
CA SER A 460 -7.03 -19.69 1.68
C SER A 460 -6.22 -21.00 1.63
N CYS A 461 -6.84 -22.15 1.88
CA CYS A 461 -6.21 -23.46 1.76
C CYS A 461 -5.82 -23.78 0.31
N LEU A 462 -6.65 -23.42 -0.67
CA LEU A 462 -6.32 -23.58 -2.10
C LEU A 462 -5.15 -22.73 -2.54
N ALA A 463 -4.86 -21.62 -1.85
CA ALA A 463 -3.71 -20.78 -2.11
C ALA A 463 -2.41 -21.28 -1.44
N LEU A 464 -2.48 -22.13 -0.41
CA LEU A 464 -1.31 -22.69 0.29
C LEU A 464 -0.33 -23.46 -0.62
N PRO A 465 -0.73 -24.20 -1.66
CA PRO A 465 0.20 -24.83 -2.60
C PRO A 465 1.06 -23.83 -3.38
N ILE A 466 0.65 -22.57 -3.55
CA ILE A 466 1.38 -21.56 -4.35
C ILE A 466 2.84 -21.41 -3.91
N PRO A 467 3.17 -21.13 -2.63
CA PRO A 467 4.55 -21.03 -2.21
C PRO A 467 5.34 -22.34 -2.36
N PHE A 468 4.73 -23.51 -2.20
CA PHE A 468 5.41 -24.80 -2.44
C PHE A 468 5.73 -24.99 -3.93
N LEU A 469 4.81 -24.64 -4.83
CA LEU A 469 5.04 -24.68 -6.27
C LEU A 469 6.17 -23.73 -6.67
N LEU A 470 6.19 -22.52 -6.10
CA LEU A 470 7.26 -21.55 -6.35
C LEU A 470 8.61 -21.99 -5.75
N MET A 471 8.63 -22.71 -4.64
CA MET A 471 9.88 -23.31 -4.11
C MET A 471 10.43 -24.38 -5.05
N LYS A 472 9.55 -25.18 -5.66
CA LYS A 472 9.97 -26.29 -6.52
C LYS A 472 10.27 -25.86 -7.95
N TYR A 473 9.46 -24.96 -8.53
CA TYR A 473 9.49 -24.59 -9.93
C TYR A 473 9.86 -23.11 -10.16
N GLY A 474 10.17 -22.34 -9.12
CA GLY A 474 10.40 -20.89 -9.22
C GLY A 474 11.54 -20.53 -10.16
N ALA A 475 12.66 -21.27 -10.12
CA ALA A 475 13.77 -21.07 -11.04
C ALA A 475 13.36 -21.32 -12.49
N ALA A 476 12.62 -22.42 -12.76
CA ALA A 476 12.12 -22.73 -14.10
C ALA A 476 11.12 -21.67 -14.61
N LEU A 477 10.25 -21.16 -13.73
CA LEU A 477 9.30 -20.11 -14.09
C LEU A 477 10.01 -18.78 -14.38
N ARG A 478 11.10 -18.47 -13.66
CA ARG A 478 11.91 -17.28 -13.93
C ARG A 478 12.64 -17.37 -15.27
N SER A 479 13.16 -18.53 -15.64
CA SER A 479 13.86 -18.71 -16.92
C SER A 479 12.95 -18.55 -18.16
N ILE A 480 11.62 -18.71 -17.99
CA ILE A 480 10.64 -18.50 -19.06
C ILE A 480 10.22 -17.01 -19.15
N SER A 481 10.39 -16.23 -18.07
CA SER A 481 10.03 -14.82 -18.04
C SER A 481 10.94 -13.99 -18.93
N ARG A 482 10.33 -13.10 -19.72
CA ARG A 482 11.08 -12.17 -20.59
C ARG A 482 11.54 -10.90 -19.89
N LEU A 483 11.08 -10.69 -18.66
CA LEU A 483 11.31 -9.44 -17.89
C LEU A 483 12.32 -9.64 -16.76
N ILE A 484 12.75 -10.85 -16.50
CA ILE A 484 13.78 -11.15 -15.50
C ILE A 484 15.14 -11.15 -16.19
N PRO A 485 16.15 -10.39 -15.69
CA PRO A 485 17.49 -10.40 -16.26
C PRO A 485 18.09 -11.80 -16.28
N ALA A 486 18.71 -12.18 -17.40
CA ALA A 486 19.31 -13.51 -17.57
C ALA A 486 20.46 -13.82 -16.59
N GLU A 487 21.02 -12.79 -15.94
CA GLU A 487 22.06 -12.93 -14.91
C GLU A 487 21.51 -13.35 -13.53
N ASP A 488 20.19 -13.32 -13.33
CA ASP A 488 19.49 -13.63 -12.08
C ASP A 488 18.62 -14.91 -12.19
N THR A 489 18.66 -15.61 -13.31
CA THR A 489 18.04 -16.94 -13.53
C THR A 489 19.05 -18.08 -13.21
#